data_b060afd94925dca3e5f24e07e00c94e7
#
_entry.id   b060afd94925dca3e5f24e07e00c94e7
#
_cell.length_a   1.000
_cell.length_b   1.000
_cell.length_c   1.000
_cell.angle_alpha   90.00
_cell.angle_beta   90.00
_cell.angle_gamma   90.00
#
_symmetry.space_group_name_H-M   'P 1'
#
loop_
_entity.id
_entity.type
_entity.pdbx_description
1 polymer ?
#
loop_
_entity_poly.entity_id
_entity_poly.type
_entity_poly.pdbx_seq_one_letter_code
_entity_poly.pdbx_strand_id
1 'polypeptide(L)'
;MINAQDETLNQPDTASSSDRMRATKAPKTKRSNKKKNALKVKRTFSSSQVSPYDQVEWDKRVAEITDGKGKVIFRQEDVEVPKTWSMLATNVVVSKYFYGEQDTNEREYSVRQLIHRV
;
A
#
# COMPACT_ATOMS: atom_id res chain seq x y z
N MET A 1 -60.12 -1.05 -38.41
CA MET A 1 -61.30 -0.24 -38.16
C MET A 1 -61.08 0.60 -36.93
N ILE A 2 -60.81 1.81 -37.19
CA ILE A 2 -61.53 2.98 -36.68
C ILE A 2 -61.08 3.34 -35.23
N ASN A 3 -60.39 4.35 -35.18
CA ASN A 3 -60.54 5.77 -34.81
C ASN A 3 -60.27 5.98 -33.31
N ALA A 4 -59.38 6.77 -33.07
CA ALA A 4 -59.25 8.21 -33.22
C ALA A 4 -59.60 9.00 -31.98
N GLN A 5 -58.77 9.96 -31.80
CA GLN A 5 -59.04 11.29 -31.27
C GLN A 5 -58.92 11.42 -29.77
N ASP A 6 -57.93 12.16 -29.39
CA ASP A 6 -57.77 13.60 -29.43
C ASP A 6 -58.30 14.23 -28.15
N GLU A 7 -57.51 14.95 -27.51
CA GLU A 7 -57.57 16.36 -27.15
C GLU A 7 -56.68 16.65 -25.96
N THR A 8 -55.62 17.31 -26.23
CA THR A 8 -55.22 18.69 -25.86
C THR A 8 -55.97 19.33 -24.72
N LEU A 9 -55.16 20.06 -24.02
CA LEU A 9 -55.43 21.23 -23.16
C LEU A 9 -55.10 20.95 -21.68
N ASN A 10 -54.35 21.68 -21.00
CA ASN A 10 -53.99 23.08 -21.04
C ASN A 10 -53.02 23.33 -19.89
N GLN A 11 -51.98 24.02 -20.14
CA GLN A 11 -51.27 24.73 -19.08
C GLN A 11 -52.11 25.87 -18.54
N PRO A 12 -51.90 26.28 -17.32
CA PRO A 12 -51.43 27.62 -17.19
C PRO A 12 -50.26 27.74 -16.20
N ASP A 13 -49.37 28.62 -16.65
CA ASP A 13 -48.35 29.28 -15.89
C ASP A 13 -48.82 29.82 -14.56
N THR A 14 -48.05 29.55 -13.51
CA THR A 14 -47.93 30.50 -12.44
C THR A 14 -46.46 30.57 -12.04
N ALA A 15 -45.85 31.61 -12.50
CA ALA A 15 -44.59 32.12 -12.00
C ALA A 15 -44.74 32.47 -10.50
N SER A 16 -44.03 31.77 -9.69
CA SER A 16 -43.76 32.25 -8.31
C SER A 16 -42.26 32.45 -8.21
N SER A 17 -41.91 33.68 -8.24
CA SER A 17 -40.58 34.20 -7.89
C SER A 17 -40.33 33.86 -6.45
N SER A 18 -39.50 32.91 -6.16
CA SER A 18 -38.86 32.80 -4.86
C SER A 18 -37.37 33.15 -5.01
N ASP A 19 -37.13 34.28 -4.43
CA ASP A 19 -35.87 34.90 -4.10
C ASP A 19 -34.82 33.88 -3.71
N ARG A 20 -33.88 33.61 -4.59
CA ARG A 20 -32.67 32.88 -4.23
C ARG A 20 -31.76 33.82 -3.46
N MET A 21 -31.86 33.78 -2.16
CA MET A 21 -30.86 34.33 -1.29
C MET A 21 -29.49 33.72 -1.65
N ARG A 22 -28.70 34.55 -2.27
CA ARG A 22 -27.31 34.32 -2.63
C ARG A 22 -26.52 34.13 -1.32
N ALA A 23 -26.24 32.89 -0.96
CA ALA A 23 -25.36 32.59 0.15
C ALA A 23 -23.99 33.21 -0.15
N THR A 24 -23.66 34.24 0.57
CA THR A 24 -22.34 34.87 0.55
C THR A 24 -21.33 33.89 1.10
N LYS A 25 -20.48 33.41 0.22
CA LYS A 25 -19.36 32.50 0.52
C LYS A 25 -18.42 33.23 1.49
N ALA A 26 -18.35 32.74 2.73
CA ALA A 26 -17.42 33.26 3.72
C ALA A 26 -15.98 33.23 3.20
N PRO A 27 -15.16 34.24 3.48
CA PRO A 27 -13.79 34.27 3.02
C PRO A 27 -13.00 33.11 3.63
N LYS A 28 -12.45 32.27 2.76
CA LYS A 28 -11.53 31.21 3.18
C LYS A 28 -10.29 31.87 3.76
N THR A 29 -10.16 31.85 5.05
CA THR A 29 -8.95 32.24 5.76
C THR A 29 -7.80 31.37 5.23
N LYS A 30 -6.85 32.01 4.57
CA LYS A 30 -5.60 31.37 4.17
C LYS A 30 -4.89 30.92 5.45
N ARG A 31 -4.93 29.62 5.75
CA ARG A 31 -4.08 29.04 6.77
C ARG A 31 -2.64 29.36 6.41
N SER A 32 -2.02 30.23 7.18
CA SER A 32 -0.59 30.47 7.08
C SER A 32 0.13 29.15 7.31
N ASN A 33 0.86 28.64 6.32
CA ASN A 33 1.79 27.55 6.48
C ASN A 33 2.92 28.02 7.39
N LYS A 34 2.69 27.99 8.70
CA LYS A 34 3.79 28.05 9.67
C LYS A 34 4.68 26.85 9.35
N LYS A 35 5.86 27.11 8.78
CA LYS A 35 6.91 26.11 8.61
C LYS A 35 7.14 25.49 9.98
N LYS A 36 6.61 24.29 10.20
CA LYS A 36 6.92 23.51 11.39
C LYS A 36 8.43 23.30 11.35
N ASN A 37 9.13 23.71 12.38
CA ASN A 37 10.54 23.39 12.56
C ASN A 37 10.63 21.86 12.67
N ALA A 38 10.75 21.20 11.54
CA ALA A 38 10.92 19.75 11.50
C ALA A 38 12.34 19.41 11.97
N LEU A 39 12.42 18.44 12.82
CA LEU A 39 13.71 17.90 13.27
C LEU A 39 14.49 17.39 12.06
N LYS A 40 15.67 17.95 11.80
CA LYS A 40 16.56 17.47 10.75
C LYS A 40 17.40 16.34 11.28
N VAL A 41 17.07 15.11 10.89
CA VAL A 41 17.88 13.94 11.17
C VAL A 41 18.90 13.76 10.04
N LYS A 42 20.19 13.74 10.41
CA LYS A 42 21.27 13.47 9.46
C LYS A 42 21.30 11.97 9.13
N ARG A 43 21.32 11.64 7.86
CA ARG A 43 21.52 10.26 7.42
C ARG A 43 22.96 9.81 7.71
N THR A 44 23.12 8.67 8.36
CA THR A 44 24.43 8.11 8.71
C THR A 44 24.76 6.90 7.84
N PHE A 45 23.80 6.02 7.62
CA PHE A 45 24.00 4.73 6.95
C PHE A 45 23.38 4.69 5.54
N SER A 46 22.68 5.73 5.11
CA SER A 46 22.04 5.79 3.80
C SER A 46 22.35 7.08 3.07
N SER A 47 22.34 7.03 1.75
CA SER A 47 22.47 8.18 0.87
C SER A 47 21.12 8.52 0.24
N SER A 48 20.90 9.79 -0.12
CA SER A 48 19.72 10.16 -0.91
C SER A 48 19.88 9.84 -2.40
N GLN A 49 21.09 9.52 -2.83
CA GLN A 49 21.45 9.29 -4.23
C GLN A 49 21.28 7.82 -4.64
N VAL A 50 21.35 6.90 -3.70
CA VAL A 50 21.30 5.46 -3.97
C VAL A 50 20.28 4.81 -3.04
N SER A 51 19.44 3.95 -3.60
CA SER A 51 18.50 3.15 -2.81
C SER A 51 19.27 2.22 -1.86
N PRO A 52 18.86 2.09 -0.59
CA PRO A 52 19.47 1.12 0.32
C PRO A 52 19.48 -0.31 -0.21
N TYR A 53 18.50 -0.67 -1.02
CA TYR A 53 18.41 -2.00 -1.62
C TYR A 53 19.48 -2.24 -2.70
N ASP A 54 19.94 -1.18 -3.38
CA ASP A 54 20.97 -1.28 -4.43
C ASP A 54 22.39 -1.33 -3.85
N GLN A 55 22.53 -1.08 -2.54
CA GLN A 55 23.80 -1.19 -1.83
C GLN A 55 24.09 -2.58 -1.29
N VAL A 56 23.13 -3.50 -1.42
CA VAL A 56 23.19 -4.86 -0.91
C VAL A 56 23.17 -5.84 -2.07
N GLU A 57 24.09 -6.78 -2.08
CA GLU A 57 24.03 -7.91 -2.98
C GLU A 57 22.98 -8.91 -2.49
N TRP A 58 22.07 -9.28 -3.38
CA TRP A 58 20.98 -10.21 -3.10
C TRP A 58 21.28 -11.58 -3.66
N ASP A 59 20.83 -12.60 -2.96
CA ASP A 59 21.01 -14.00 -3.32
C ASP A 59 19.70 -14.76 -3.12
N LYS A 60 19.47 -15.78 -3.94
CA LYS A 60 18.32 -16.66 -3.79
C LYS A 60 18.74 -17.95 -3.11
N ARG A 61 18.03 -18.30 -2.07
CA ARG A 61 18.36 -19.47 -1.24
C ARG A 61 17.13 -20.31 -0.94
N VAL A 62 17.37 -21.50 -0.48
CA VAL A 62 16.38 -22.38 0.11
C VAL A 62 16.47 -22.27 1.63
N ALA A 63 15.37 -21.85 2.26
CA ALA A 63 15.25 -21.88 3.71
C ALA A 63 14.64 -23.20 4.14
N GLU A 64 15.35 -23.95 4.98
CA GLU A 64 14.91 -25.26 5.42
C GLU A 64 15.19 -25.45 6.92
N ILE A 65 14.20 -25.95 7.64
CA ILE A 65 14.32 -26.31 9.05
C ILE A 65 13.95 -27.79 9.19
N THR A 66 14.84 -28.54 9.80
CA THR A 66 14.64 -29.95 10.11
C THR A 66 14.51 -30.16 11.61
N ASP A 67 13.81 -31.22 12.00
CA ASP A 67 13.79 -31.67 13.38
C ASP A 67 15.08 -32.45 13.75
N GLY A 68 15.22 -32.81 15.02
CA GLY A 68 16.38 -33.56 15.50
C GLY A 68 16.52 -34.98 14.89
N LYS A 69 15.54 -35.44 14.12
CA LYS A 69 15.52 -36.74 13.41
C LYS A 69 15.79 -36.57 11.91
N GLY A 70 16.05 -35.33 11.45
CA GLY A 70 16.30 -35.04 10.04
C GLY A 70 15.04 -34.88 9.19
N LYS A 71 13.84 -34.89 9.78
CA LYS A 71 12.60 -34.64 9.05
C LYS A 71 12.45 -33.13 8.79
N VAL A 72 12.16 -32.77 7.55
CA VAL A 72 11.88 -31.38 7.18
C VAL A 72 10.55 -30.93 7.79
N ILE A 73 10.59 -29.90 8.61
CA ILE A 73 9.43 -29.25 9.24
C ILE A 73 8.96 -28.05 8.43
N PHE A 74 9.91 -27.32 7.86
CA PHE A 74 9.67 -26.13 7.08
C PHE A 74 10.64 -26.08 5.91
N ARG A 75 10.14 -25.71 4.72
CA ARG A 75 10.97 -25.50 3.53
C ARG A 75 10.32 -24.44 2.66
N GLN A 76 11.11 -23.47 2.24
CA GLN A 76 10.72 -22.46 1.26
C GLN A 76 11.86 -22.23 0.30
N GLU A 77 11.58 -22.34 -1.00
CA GLU A 77 12.53 -22.14 -2.08
C GLU A 77 12.51 -20.69 -2.60
N ASP A 78 13.49 -20.34 -3.39
CA ASP A 78 13.61 -19.02 -4.05
C ASP A 78 13.53 -17.82 -3.13
N VAL A 79 13.98 -17.96 -1.90
CA VAL A 79 13.98 -16.87 -0.92
C VAL A 79 15.09 -15.89 -1.22
N GLU A 80 14.73 -14.63 -1.48
CA GLU A 80 15.68 -13.56 -1.71
C GLU A 80 16.13 -12.92 -0.40
N VAL A 81 17.41 -13.04 -0.10
CA VAL A 81 18.06 -12.52 1.12
C VAL A 81 19.37 -11.83 0.79
N PRO A 82 19.89 -10.95 1.66
CA PRO A 82 21.24 -10.43 1.51
C PRO A 82 22.27 -11.56 1.46
N LYS A 83 23.17 -11.51 0.49
CA LYS A 83 24.22 -12.52 0.29
C LYS A 83 25.11 -12.72 1.50
N THR A 84 25.30 -11.70 2.29
CA THR A 84 26.13 -11.71 3.51
C THR A 84 25.47 -12.45 4.70
N TRP A 85 24.18 -12.78 4.61
CA TRP A 85 23.49 -13.45 5.69
C TRP A 85 23.91 -14.92 5.81
N SER A 86 23.97 -15.40 7.05
CA SER A 86 24.15 -16.82 7.31
C SER A 86 22.88 -17.61 6.97
N MET A 87 23.00 -18.92 6.77
CA MET A 87 21.84 -19.80 6.59
C MET A 87 20.92 -19.80 7.81
N LEU A 88 21.50 -19.71 9.02
CA LEU A 88 20.71 -19.59 10.24
C LEU A 88 19.86 -18.32 10.24
N ALA A 89 20.43 -17.17 9.90
CA ALA A 89 19.69 -15.92 9.79
C ALA A 89 18.58 -16.02 8.74
N THR A 90 18.87 -16.59 7.58
CA THR A 90 17.89 -16.85 6.52
C THR A 90 16.72 -17.68 7.04
N ASN A 91 17.00 -18.83 7.65
CA ASN A 91 15.97 -19.74 8.14
C ASN A 91 15.09 -19.11 9.21
N VAL A 92 15.67 -18.33 10.13
CA VAL A 92 14.92 -17.64 11.18
C VAL A 92 13.99 -16.57 10.59
N VAL A 93 14.51 -15.73 9.71
CA VAL A 93 13.71 -14.65 9.13
C VAL A 93 12.58 -15.19 8.27
N VAL A 94 12.87 -16.16 7.42
CA VAL A 94 11.86 -16.76 6.54
C VAL A 94 10.77 -17.48 7.32
N SER A 95 11.12 -18.25 8.32
CA SER A 95 10.15 -19.03 9.09
C SER A 95 9.33 -18.22 10.08
N LYS A 96 9.86 -17.11 10.60
CA LYS A 96 9.26 -16.36 11.71
C LYS A 96 8.71 -14.99 11.34
N TYR A 97 9.25 -14.36 10.31
CA TYR A 97 8.95 -12.97 10.00
C TYR A 97 8.30 -12.76 8.65
N PHE A 98 8.44 -13.65 7.68
CA PHE A 98 7.75 -13.53 6.41
C PHE A 98 6.24 -13.66 6.61
N TYR A 99 5.51 -12.73 6.03
CA TYR A 99 4.05 -12.71 6.07
C TYR A 99 3.47 -13.71 5.07
N GLY A 100 2.24 -14.10 5.33
CA GLY A 100 1.46 -14.99 4.49
C GLY A 100 1.62 -16.46 4.85
N GLU A 101 0.58 -17.23 4.57
CA GLU A 101 0.57 -18.66 4.78
C GLU A 101 1.47 -19.35 3.76
N GLN A 102 2.16 -20.40 4.17
CA GLN A 102 3.06 -21.15 3.31
C GLN A 102 2.29 -21.72 2.11
N ASP A 103 2.92 -21.77 0.96
CA ASP A 103 2.35 -22.25 -0.30
C ASP A 103 1.15 -21.45 -0.84
N THR A 104 0.96 -20.22 -0.36
CA THR A 104 -0.04 -19.28 -0.91
C THR A 104 0.60 -18.15 -1.67
N ASN A 105 -0.18 -17.47 -2.51
CA ASN A 105 0.28 -16.29 -3.26
C ASN A 105 0.55 -15.08 -2.36
N GLU A 106 0.09 -15.11 -1.11
CA GLU A 106 0.32 -14.05 -0.13
C GLU A 106 1.66 -14.19 0.59
N ARG A 107 2.31 -15.36 0.44
CA ARG A 107 3.57 -15.63 1.12
C ARG A 107 4.68 -14.74 0.58
N GLU A 108 5.33 -14.02 1.48
CA GLU A 108 6.55 -13.28 1.15
C GLU A 108 7.68 -14.24 0.79
N TYR A 109 8.50 -13.82 -0.19
CA TYR A 109 9.68 -14.56 -0.64
C TYR A 109 10.95 -13.72 -0.64
N SER A 110 10.87 -12.45 -0.27
CA SER A 110 12.00 -11.54 -0.25
C SER A 110 12.06 -10.71 1.02
N VAL A 111 13.26 -10.55 1.55
CA VAL A 111 13.51 -9.60 2.65
C VAL A 111 13.17 -8.17 2.26
N ARG A 112 13.22 -7.83 0.97
CA ARG A 112 12.77 -6.52 0.47
C ARG A 112 11.27 -6.30 0.73
N GLN A 113 10.46 -7.33 0.50
CA GLN A 113 9.01 -7.27 0.78
C GLN A 113 8.75 -7.09 2.28
N LEU A 114 9.45 -7.85 3.11
CA LEU A 114 9.39 -7.71 4.56
C LEU A 114 9.68 -6.27 5.02
N ILE A 115 10.78 -5.69 4.55
CA ILE A 115 11.18 -4.33 4.90
C ILE A 115 10.19 -3.30 4.36
N HIS A 116 9.66 -3.52 3.16
CA HIS A 116 8.69 -2.60 2.55
C HIS A 116 7.34 -2.59 3.28
N ARG A 117 6.97 -3.70 3.90
CA ARG A 117 5.73 -3.83 4.69
C ARG A 117 5.80 -3.09 6.02
N VAL A 118 6.97 -2.94 6.61
CA VAL A 118 7.20 -2.26 7.90
C VAL A 118 7.36 -0.75 7.73
#